data_ee5e3c36b93b4afc912f959f5fb78c19
#
_entry.id   ee5e3c36b93b4afc912f959f5fb78c19
#
_cell.length_a   1.000
_cell.length_b   1.000
_cell.length_c   1.000
_cell.angle_alpha   90.00
_cell.angle_beta   90.00
_cell.angle_gamma   90.00
#
_symmetry.space_group_name_H-M   'P 1'
#
loop_
_entity.id
_entity.type
_entity.pdbx_description
1 polymer ?
#
loop_
_entity_poly.entity_id
_entity_poly.type
_entity_poly.pdbx_seq_one_letter_code
_entity_poly.pdbx_strand_id
1 'polypeptide(L)'
;MTILIAAAGTGGHVFPGLAVGEALVALGVAQDNVVFIGGRRLEAEVYPAAGFPFIPLELAGLKRRMAPSNLALPAVVRRAARAVARILDERSVATVLGLGGYVTVPAALALRRRPVPLYLAEQNAQAGLANRFCSLWAERVFTSFPHTAGLKRQEWVGNPIRESLSAFDRSALRPIAKQHFGIPDDQPVVGVMGGSLGAALLNRVAQQLANTKPAYTILNLAGPAHAHEQARLAAAASSPWIVRGFETRIELFYAAIDLVVARAGGVVAEYTATATPAVLIPGGFGSGEHQWANARAVAKTGAAMVVSEDELERVPALVHDALGQRAEMAAATATLARPRAALDIAEALLKEAGP
;
A
#
# COMPACT_ATOMS: atom_id res chain seq x y z
N MET A 1 20.50 -8.59 17.70
CA MET A 1 19.08 -8.97 17.74
C MET A 1 18.55 -8.98 16.30
N THR A 2 17.96 -10.11 15.86
CA THR A 2 17.42 -10.23 14.49
C THR A 2 15.89 -10.10 14.50
N ILE A 3 15.35 -9.34 13.56
CA ILE A 3 13.91 -9.15 13.33
C ILE A 3 13.54 -9.80 12.00
N LEU A 4 12.53 -10.66 11.99
CA LEU A 4 12.06 -11.34 10.79
C LEU A 4 10.76 -10.71 10.28
N ILE A 5 10.75 -10.25 9.03
CA ILE A 5 9.58 -9.66 8.38
C ILE A 5 9.06 -10.61 7.31
N ALA A 6 7.84 -11.11 7.50
CA ALA A 6 7.15 -12.00 6.56
C ALA A 6 6.19 -11.20 5.68
N ALA A 7 6.63 -10.85 4.47
CA ALA A 7 5.85 -10.03 3.55
C ALA A 7 6.03 -10.49 2.11
N ALA A 8 4.93 -10.80 1.43
CA ALA A 8 4.98 -11.33 0.07
C ALA A 8 3.71 -11.06 -0.73
N GLY A 9 3.83 -11.15 -2.04
CA GLY A 9 2.74 -11.23 -3.00
C GLY A 9 2.53 -9.95 -3.80
N THR A 10 1.86 -8.95 -3.26
CA THR A 10 1.56 -7.68 -3.95
C THR A 10 2.31 -6.51 -3.32
N GLY A 11 2.43 -5.40 -4.05
CA GLY A 11 3.01 -4.17 -3.52
C GLY A 11 2.36 -3.69 -2.21
N GLY A 12 1.07 -4.01 -2.00
CA GLY A 12 0.36 -3.67 -0.77
C GLY A 12 0.89 -4.35 0.50
N HIS A 13 1.68 -5.43 0.39
CA HIS A 13 2.38 -6.07 1.51
C HIS A 13 3.88 -5.76 1.48
N VAL A 14 4.46 -5.75 0.27
CA VAL A 14 5.91 -5.63 0.08
C VAL A 14 6.42 -4.24 0.49
N PHE A 15 5.80 -3.16 0.01
CA PHE A 15 6.24 -1.80 0.33
C PHE A 15 6.01 -1.40 1.80
N PRO A 16 4.88 -1.73 2.45
CA PRO A 16 4.75 -1.53 3.89
C PRO A 16 5.79 -2.31 4.71
N GLY A 17 6.12 -3.54 4.29
CA GLY A 17 7.20 -4.32 4.91
C GLY A 17 8.55 -3.63 4.80
N LEU A 18 8.87 -3.12 3.59
CA LEU A 18 10.09 -2.37 3.36
C LEU A 18 10.16 -1.12 4.25
N ALA A 19 9.08 -0.33 4.32
CA ALA A 19 9.03 0.86 5.14
C ALA A 19 9.28 0.58 6.63
N VAL A 20 8.77 -0.55 7.16
CA VAL A 20 9.10 -0.97 8.54
C VAL A 20 10.56 -1.38 8.66
N GLY A 21 11.12 -2.09 7.67
CA GLY A 21 12.54 -2.45 7.66
C GLY A 21 13.45 -1.23 7.67
N GLU A 22 13.16 -0.23 6.83
CA GLU A 22 13.87 1.05 6.80
C GLU A 22 13.75 1.81 8.14
N ALA A 23 12.56 1.82 8.75
CA ALA A 23 12.33 2.42 10.06
C ALA A 23 13.14 1.72 11.17
N LEU A 24 13.26 0.40 11.15
CA LEU A 24 14.09 -0.35 12.09
C LEU A 24 15.57 0.03 11.96
N VAL A 25 16.06 0.19 10.73
CA VAL A 25 17.44 0.64 10.48
C VAL A 25 17.64 2.07 10.97
N ALA A 26 16.69 2.98 10.73
CA ALA A 26 16.72 4.34 11.23
C ALA A 26 16.74 4.41 12.79
N LEU A 27 16.14 3.42 13.46
CA LEU A 27 16.17 3.25 14.92
C LEU A 27 17.44 2.53 15.44
N GLY A 28 18.42 2.24 14.57
CA GLY A 28 19.72 1.70 14.94
C GLY A 28 19.86 0.17 14.86
N VAL A 29 18.88 -0.54 14.30
CA VAL A 29 19.04 -1.97 14.00
C VAL A 29 19.98 -2.12 12.81
N ALA A 30 21.02 -2.94 12.94
CA ALA A 30 21.87 -3.23 11.80
C ALA A 30 21.06 -3.85 10.65
N GLN A 31 21.29 -3.38 9.42
CA GLN A 31 20.50 -3.78 8.23
C GLN A 31 20.51 -5.30 8.03
N ASP A 32 21.65 -5.98 8.29
CA ASP A 32 21.78 -7.44 8.22
C ASP A 32 20.93 -8.20 9.24
N ASN A 33 20.48 -7.50 10.28
CA ASN A 33 19.60 -8.05 11.33
C ASN A 33 18.12 -7.85 11.04
N VAL A 34 17.76 -7.17 9.93
CA VAL A 34 16.38 -7.07 9.44
C VAL A 34 16.24 -8.04 8.27
N VAL A 35 15.70 -9.21 8.53
CA VAL A 35 15.64 -10.31 7.55
C VAL A 35 14.22 -10.42 7.00
N PHE A 36 14.12 -10.42 5.68
CA PHE A 36 12.83 -10.62 5.01
C PHE A 36 12.66 -12.06 4.53
N ILE A 37 11.43 -12.58 4.65
CA ILE A 37 11.01 -13.83 4.03
C ILE A 37 9.80 -13.60 3.13
N GLY A 38 9.77 -14.28 1.99
CA GLY A 38 8.70 -14.12 1.00
C GLY A 38 8.68 -15.23 -0.04
N GLY A 39 7.98 -15.02 -1.12
CA GLY A 39 8.00 -15.89 -2.30
C GLY A 39 9.08 -15.50 -3.29
N ARG A 40 8.76 -15.64 -4.59
CA ARG A 40 9.69 -15.35 -5.70
C ARG A 40 9.08 -14.35 -6.68
N ARG A 41 8.36 -13.34 -6.17
CA ARG A 41 7.71 -12.29 -6.98
C ARG A 41 8.39 -10.94 -6.70
N LEU A 42 7.61 -9.89 -6.63
CA LEU A 42 8.07 -8.52 -6.37
C LEU A 42 9.01 -8.41 -5.17
N GLU A 43 8.75 -9.15 -4.11
CA GLU A 43 9.56 -9.18 -2.90
C GLU A 43 11.00 -9.64 -3.15
N ALA A 44 11.21 -10.56 -4.10
CA ALA A 44 12.53 -11.08 -4.44
C ALA A 44 13.44 -10.07 -5.17
N GLU A 45 12.86 -9.00 -5.69
CA GLU A 45 13.58 -7.89 -6.33
C GLU A 45 13.72 -6.70 -5.37
N VAL A 46 12.62 -6.35 -4.68
CA VAL A 46 12.53 -5.12 -3.88
C VAL A 46 13.44 -5.17 -2.66
N TYR A 47 13.40 -6.24 -1.86
CA TYR A 47 14.18 -6.29 -0.63
C TYR A 47 15.69 -6.37 -0.86
N PRO A 48 16.23 -7.22 -1.76
CA PRO A 48 17.64 -7.20 -2.09
C PRO A 48 18.11 -5.89 -2.72
N ALA A 49 17.28 -5.26 -3.58
CA ALA A 49 17.61 -3.96 -4.18
C ALA A 49 17.72 -2.84 -3.12
N ALA A 50 16.97 -2.96 -2.02
CA ALA A 50 17.08 -2.08 -0.86
C ALA A 50 18.19 -2.48 0.12
N GLY A 51 18.98 -3.52 -0.19
CA GLY A 51 20.13 -3.99 0.61
C GLY A 51 19.76 -4.87 1.80
N PHE A 52 18.52 -5.33 1.92
CA PHE A 52 18.11 -6.21 3.02
C PHE A 52 18.34 -7.70 2.72
N PRO A 53 18.75 -8.49 3.71
CA PRO A 53 18.77 -9.95 3.61
C PRO A 53 17.37 -10.48 3.28
N PHE A 54 17.28 -11.27 2.21
CA PHE A 54 16.02 -11.88 1.77
C PHE A 54 16.17 -13.40 1.61
N ILE A 55 15.24 -14.16 2.19
CA ILE A 55 15.21 -15.61 2.10
C ILE A 55 13.92 -16.06 1.42
N PRO A 56 13.99 -16.52 0.17
CA PRO A 56 12.81 -16.99 -0.54
C PRO A 56 12.32 -18.32 0.03
N LEU A 57 11.01 -18.42 0.27
CA LEU A 57 10.35 -19.65 0.65
C LEU A 57 9.68 -20.31 -0.57
N GLU A 58 9.76 -21.63 -0.65
CA GLU A 58 9.02 -22.40 -1.66
C GLU A 58 7.54 -22.50 -1.27
N LEU A 59 6.79 -21.48 -1.63
CA LEU A 59 5.36 -21.38 -1.41
C LEU A 59 4.66 -21.36 -2.77
N ALA A 60 4.01 -22.46 -3.14
CA ALA A 60 3.04 -22.43 -4.22
C ALA A 60 1.86 -21.54 -3.77
N GLY A 61 1.60 -20.45 -4.49
CA GLY A 61 0.47 -19.58 -4.20
C GLY A 61 -0.83 -20.36 -4.23
N LEU A 62 -1.67 -20.18 -3.22
CA LEU A 62 -3.04 -20.67 -3.21
C LEU A 62 -3.74 -20.20 -4.49
N LYS A 63 -4.12 -21.12 -5.36
CA LYS A 63 -5.05 -20.81 -6.43
C LYS A 63 -6.42 -20.61 -5.76
N ARG A 64 -7.00 -19.43 -5.87
CA ARG A 64 -8.31 -19.07 -5.29
C ARG A 64 -9.49 -19.94 -5.80
N ARG A 65 -9.27 -20.79 -6.82
CA ARG A 65 -10.23 -21.79 -7.28
C ARG A 65 -9.96 -23.12 -6.59
N MET A 66 -11.01 -23.88 -6.30
CA MET A 66 -10.91 -25.28 -5.88
C MET A 66 -10.17 -26.08 -6.98
N ALA A 67 -8.88 -26.26 -6.76
CA ALA A 67 -8.01 -27.00 -7.68
C ALA A 67 -7.45 -28.22 -6.95
N PRO A 68 -7.28 -29.38 -7.61
CA PRO A 68 -6.66 -30.56 -7.01
C PRO A 68 -5.29 -30.30 -6.39
N SER A 69 -4.54 -29.28 -6.92
CA SER A 69 -3.28 -28.81 -6.34
C SER A 69 -3.40 -28.26 -4.92
N ASN A 70 -4.60 -27.88 -4.46
CA ASN A 70 -4.82 -27.41 -3.10
C ASN A 70 -4.76 -28.56 -2.07
N LEU A 71 -4.89 -29.84 -2.47
CA LEU A 71 -4.71 -30.98 -1.58
C LEU A 71 -3.28 -31.10 -1.05
N ALA A 72 -2.28 -30.61 -1.79
CA ALA A 72 -0.89 -30.59 -1.34
C ALA A 72 -0.57 -29.40 -0.41
N LEU A 73 -1.49 -28.45 -0.25
CA LEU A 73 -1.27 -27.22 0.50
C LEU A 73 -0.81 -27.43 1.95
N PRO A 74 -1.40 -28.37 2.75
CA PRO A 74 -0.94 -28.62 4.11
C PRO A 74 0.53 -29.07 4.16
N ALA A 75 0.97 -29.88 3.19
CA ALA A 75 2.36 -30.34 3.10
C ALA A 75 3.31 -29.18 2.72
N VAL A 76 2.91 -28.33 1.78
CA VAL A 76 3.66 -27.13 1.39
C VAL A 76 3.81 -26.17 2.57
N VAL A 77 2.72 -25.87 3.26
CA VAL A 77 2.72 -24.98 4.44
C VAL A 77 3.61 -25.57 5.56
N ARG A 78 3.52 -26.89 5.82
CA ARG A 78 4.39 -27.55 6.82
C ARG A 78 5.87 -27.51 6.43
N ARG A 79 6.21 -27.68 5.15
CA ARG A 79 7.59 -27.55 4.67
C ARG A 79 8.10 -26.13 4.85
N ALA A 80 7.32 -25.14 4.46
CA ALA A 80 7.65 -23.72 4.66
C ALA A 80 7.79 -23.37 6.15
N ALA A 81 6.89 -23.86 7.01
CA ALA A 81 7.01 -23.64 8.46
C ALA A 81 8.28 -24.25 9.05
N ARG A 82 8.74 -25.43 8.57
CA ARG A 82 10.02 -25.99 8.96
C ARG A 82 11.22 -25.17 8.47
N ALA A 83 11.12 -24.59 7.27
CA ALA A 83 12.16 -23.70 6.77
C ALA A 83 12.24 -22.42 7.62
N VAL A 84 11.09 -21.79 7.94
CA VAL A 84 11.06 -20.64 8.86
C VAL A 84 11.60 -21.03 10.24
N ALA A 85 11.24 -22.21 10.78
CA ALA A 85 11.75 -22.68 12.06
C ALA A 85 13.28 -22.75 12.09
N ARG A 86 13.91 -23.21 11.01
CA ARG A 86 15.39 -23.21 10.90
C ARG A 86 15.95 -21.79 10.87
N ILE A 87 15.34 -20.88 10.11
CA ILE A 87 15.75 -19.47 10.05
C ILE A 87 15.68 -18.83 11.45
N LEU A 88 14.60 -19.10 12.22
CA LEU A 88 14.45 -18.61 13.59
C LEU A 88 15.60 -19.05 14.49
N ASP A 89 16.00 -20.32 14.38
CA ASP A 89 17.06 -20.92 15.20
C ASP A 89 18.47 -20.43 14.75
N GLU A 90 18.76 -20.46 13.44
CA GLU A 90 20.05 -20.08 12.86
C GLU A 90 20.37 -18.59 13.01
N ARG A 91 19.36 -17.73 12.99
CA ARG A 91 19.51 -16.27 13.05
C ARG A 91 19.22 -15.68 14.42
N SER A 92 18.90 -16.48 15.43
CA SER A 92 18.51 -16.00 16.76
C SER A 92 17.45 -14.88 16.69
N VAL A 93 16.36 -15.17 15.95
CA VAL A 93 15.29 -14.20 15.73
C VAL A 93 14.57 -13.87 17.02
N ALA A 94 14.52 -12.60 17.39
CA ALA A 94 13.89 -12.10 18.60
C ALA A 94 12.40 -11.79 18.43
N THR A 95 11.98 -11.38 17.24
CA THR A 95 10.56 -11.04 16.95
C THR A 95 10.23 -11.25 15.47
N VAL A 96 8.95 -11.49 15.19
CA VAL A 96 8.45 -11.71 13.83
C VAL A 96 7.28 -10.78 13.53
N LEU A 97 7.35 -10.06 12.40
CA LEU A 97 6.25 -9.27 11.85
C LEU A 97 5.69 -9.97 10.60
N GLY A 98 4.40 -10.28 10.59
CA GLY A 98 3.67 -10.77 9.42
C GLY A 98 2.79 -9.68 8.81
N LEU A 99 2.97 -9.41 7.51
CA LEU A 99 2.15 -8.41 6.81
C LEU A 99 0.94 -9.01 6.06
N GLY A 100 0.58 -10.25 6.40
CA GLY A 100 -0.49 -10.96 5.71
C GLY A 100 0.00 -11.76 4.50
N GLY A 101 -0.95 -12.21 3.69
CA GLY A 101 -0.65 -13.07 2.57
C GLY A 101 -0.25 -14.50 2.98
N TYR A 102 0.15 -15.29 2.00
CA TYR A 102 0.40 -16.72 2.19
C TYR A 102 1.68 -17.04 3.01
N VAL A 103 2.61 -16.09 3.14
CA VAL A 103 3.89 -16.25 3.88
C VAL A 103 3.71 -16.14 5.39
N THR A 104 2.72 -15.39 5.85
CA THR A 104 2.47 -15.18 7.28
C THR A 104 2.03 -16.46 8.00
N VAL A 105 1.26 -17.33 7.32
CA VAL A 105 0.77 -18.56 7.93
C VAL A 105 1.91 -19.52 8.34
N PRO A 106 2.86 -19.90 7.45
CA PRO A 106 3.99 -20.73 7.87
C PRO A 106 4.90 -20.06 8.91
N ALA A 107 5.04 -18.73 8.88
CA ALA A 107 5.76 -17.98 9.91
C ALA A 107 5.09 -18.15 11.28
N ALA A 108 3.78 -17.90 11.38
CA ALA A 108 3.01 -18.09 12.61
C ALA A 108 3.03 -19.55 13.12
N LEU A 109 2.96 -20.52 12.22
CA LEU A 109 3.03 -21.94 12.59
C LEU A 109 4.40 -22.35 13.14
N ALA A 110 5.49 -21.77 12.63
CA ALA A 110 6.85 -22.00 13.12
C ALA A 110 7.05 -21.51 14.56
N LEU A 111 6.29 -20.48 14.96
CA LEU A 111 6.37 -19.86 16.29
C LEU A 111 5.58 -20.60 17.39
N ARG A 112 4.62 -21.47 17.04
CA ARG A 112 3.69 -22.08 18.02
C ARG A 112 4.34 -22.75 19.24
N ARG A 113 5.61 -23.13 19.18
CA ARG A 113 6.35 -23.79 20.26
C ARG A 113 7.66 -23.06 20.61
N ARG A 114 7.75 -21.77 20.23
CA ARG A 114 8.93 -20.93 20.48
C ARG A 114 8.51 -19.66 21.24
N PRO A 115 9.33 -19.19 22.16
CA PRO A 115 9.07 -17.96 22.91
C PRO A 115 9.44 -16.70 22.09
N VAL A 116 9.10 -16.70 20.79
CA VAL A 116 9.35 -15.57 19.90
C VAL A 116 8.00 -14.94 19.56
N PRO A 117 7.79 -13.65 19.90
CA PRO A 117 6.52 -12.97 19.69
C PRO A 117 6.21 -12.77 18.21
N LEU A 118 4.92 -12.92 17.87
CA LEU A 118 4.36 -12.64 16.53
C LEU A 118 3.57 -11.33 16.59
N TYR A 119 3.92 -10.44 15.70
CA TYR A 119 3.15 -9.24 15.38
C TYR A 119 2.56 -9.35 13.98
N LEU A 120 1.41 -8.74 13.77
CA LEU A 120 0.78 -8.67 12.46
C LEU A 120 0.52 -7.23 12.06
N ALA A 121 0.59 -6.94 10.76
CA ALA A 121 0.09 -5.70 10.18
C ALA A 121 -0.98 -6.02 9.13
N GLU A 122 -2.14 -5.38 9.22
CA GLU A 122 -3.25 -5.52 8.29
C GLU A 122 -3.51 -4.21 7.56
N GLN A 123 -3.42 -4.25 6.24
CA GLN A 123 -3.49 -3.07 5.39
C GLN A 123 -4.92 -2.69 4.98
N ASN A 124 -5.90 -3.54 5.26
CA ASN A 124 -7.27 -3.38 4.77
C ASN A 124 -8.27 -3.21 5.91
N ALA A 125 -9.38 -2.53 5.63
CA ALA A 125 -10.51 -2.37 6.56
C ALA A 125 -11.25 -3.70 6.84
N GLN A 126 -11.01 -4.72 6.01
CA GLN A 126 -11.45 -6.09 6.22
C GLN A 126 -10.23 -7.00 6.21
N ALA A 127 -9.99 -7.70 7.30
CA ALA A 127 -8.81 -8.54 7.45
C ALA A 127 -8.79 -9.72 6.46
N GLY A 128 -7.61 -9.94 5.87
CA GLY A 128 -7.35 -11.12 5.06
C GLY A 128 -7.39 -12.42 5.89
N LEU A 129 -7.71 -13.53 5.24
CA LEU A 129 -7.83 -14.84 5.91
C LEU A 129 -6.56 -15.25 6.67
N ALA A 130 -5.38 -14.94 6.12
CA ALA A 130 -4.11 -15.24 6.78
C ALA A 130 -3.97 -14.48 8.10
N ASN A 131 -4.20 -13.17 8.11
CA ASN A 131 -4.13 -12.36 9.33
C ASN A 131 -5.23 -12.73 10.32
N ARG A 132 -6.44 -13.01 9.87
CA ARG A 132 -7.52 -13.52 10.76
C ARG A 132 -7.12 -14.81 11.47
N PHE A 133 -6.52 -15.76 10.74
CA PHE A 133 -6.05 -17.01 11.31
C PHE A 133 -4.88 -16.79 12.26
N CYS A 134 -3.86 -16.04 11.84
CA CYS A 134 -2.64 -15.82 12.61
C CYS A 134 -2.86 -14.92 13.85
N SER A 135 -3.88 -14.05 13.84
CA SER A 135 -4.23 -13.16 14.96
C SER A 135 -4.61 -13.92 16.24
N LEU A 136 -4.91 -15.21 16.13
CA LEU A 136 -5.17 -16.07 17.31
C LEU A 136 -3.94 -16.26 18.20
N TRP A 137 -2.74 -16.07 17.63
CA TRP A 137 -1.44 -16.25 18.33
C TRP A 137 -0.60 -14.97 18.35
N ALA A 138 -1.04 -13.91 17.69
CA ALA A 138 -0.31 -12.65 17.66
C ALA A 138 -0.43 -11.91 19.01
N GLU A 139 0.67 -11.30 19.42
CA GLU A 139 0.70 -10.39 20.58
C GLU A 139 -0.12 -9.13 20.29
N ARG A 140 0.10 -8.53 19.12
CA ARG A 140 -0.64 -7.37 18.62
C ARG A 140 -0.92 -7.48 17.14
N VAL A 141 -1.96 -6.79 16.71
CA VAL A 141 -2.30 -6.62 15.29
C VAL A 141 -2.39 -5.13 15.00
N PHE A 142 -1.41 -4.60 14.27
CA PHE A 142 -1.40 -3.22 13.80
C PHE A 142 -2.35 -3.09 12.61
N THR A 143 -3.24 -2.12 12.63
CA THR A 143 -4.23 -1.93 11.58
C THR A 143 -4.09 -0.59 10.88
N SER A 144 -4.38 -0.58 9.57
CA SER A 144 -4.36 0.62 8.74
C SER A 144 -5.62 1.45 8.89
N PHE A 145 -6.69 0.87 9.43
CA PHE A 145 -7.98 1.51 9.65
C PHE A 145 -8.36 1.48 11.13
N PRO A 146 -9.14 2.46 11.62
CA PRO A 146 -9.56 2.55 13.02
C PRO A 146 -10.28 1.29 13.53
N HIS A 147 -10.98 0.63 12.61
CA HIS A 147 -11.62 -0.65 12.87
C HIS A 147 -11.45 -1.57 11.66
N THR A 148 -10.86 -2.74 11.89
CA THR A 148 -10.70 -3.78 10.88
C THR A 148 -11.55 -5.00 11.23
N ALA A 149 -12.52 -5.31 10.39
CA ALA A 149 -13.42 -6.42 10.64
C ALA A 149 -12.67 -7.77 10.65
N GLY A 150 -13.01 -8.62 11.63
CA GLY A 150 -12.45 -9.97 11.75
C GLY A 150 -11.18 -10.10 12.56
N LEU A 151 -10.73 -9.05 13.24
CA LEU A 151 -9.54 -9.04 14.11
C LEU A 151 -9.89 -8.77 15.57
N LYS A 152 -9.11 -9.37 16.47
CA LYS A 152 -9.04 -9.05 17.89
C LYS A 152 -7.69 -8.42 18.21
N ARG A 153 -7.58 -7.71 19.35
CA ARG A 153 -6.32 -7.08 19.83
C ARG A 153 -5.71 -6.16 18.77
N GLN A 154 -6.57 -5.40 18.06
CA GLN A 154 -6.13 -4.48 17.03
C GLN A 154 -5.74 -3.13 17.60
N GLU A 155 -4.68 -2.55 17.05
CA GLU A 155 -4.19 -1.22 17.36
C GLU A 155 -4.09 -0.41 16.05
N TRP A 156 -4.77 0.72 15.99
CA TRP A 156 -4.75 1.55 14.79
C TRP A 156 -3.52 2.45 14.76
N VAL A 157 -2.55 2.07 13.97
CA VAL A 157 -1.29 2.81 13.75
C VAL A 157 -1.19 3.39 12.34
N GLY A 158 -2.04 2.97 11.42
CA GLY A 158 -1.94 3.29 10.00
C GLY A 158 -1.23 2.21 9.18
N ASN A 159 -1.12 2.44 7.87
CA ASN A 159 -0.35 1.59 6.99
C ASN A 159 1.05 2.20 6.79
N PRO A 160 2.14 1.43 6.98
CA PRO A 160 3.49 1.91 6.71
C PRO A 160 3.64 2.46 5.29
N ILE A 161 4.18 3.66 5.18
CA ILE A 161 4.46 4.37 3.94
C ILE A 161 5.95 4.76 3.89
N ARG A 162 6.41 5.17 2.72
CA ARG A 162 7.79 5.65 2.51
C ARG A 162 8.07 6.87 3.38
N GLU A 163 9.32 7.04 3.79
CA GLU A 163 9.76 8.17 4.61
C GLU A 163 9.46 9.52 3.94
N SER A 164 9.63 9.65 2.63
CA SER A 164 9.32 10.88 1.88
C SER A 164 7.86 11.35 2.00
N LEU A 165 6.93 10.43 2.28
CA LEU A 165 5.52 10.75 2.55
C LEU A 165 5.24 10.90 4.05
N SER A 166 6.04 10.27 4.91
CA SER A 166 5.95 10.43 6.36
C SER A 166 6.32 11.85 6.82
N ALA A 167 7.33 12.44 6.18
CA ALA A 167 7.80 13.81 6.41
C ALA A 167 7.24 14.84 5.40
N PHE A 168 6.05 14.56 4.82
CA PHE A 168 5.50 15.36 3.73
C PHE A 168 5.12 16.78 4.14
N ASP A 169 5.70 17.76 3.46
CA ASP A 169 5.31 19.18 3.53
C ASP A 169 4.87 19.66 2.14
N ARG A 170 3.56 19.78 1.96
CA ARG A 170 2.97 20.25 0.69
C ARG A 170 3.44 21.65 0.34
N SER A 171 3.55 22.55 1.30
CA SER A 171 3.87 23.96 1.05
C SER A 171 5.29 24.11 0.50
N ALA A 172 6.23 23.38 1.07
CA ALA A 172 7.62 23.36 0.62
C ALA A 172 7.81 22.64 -0.72
N LEU A 173 7.06 21.54 -0.94
CA LEU A 173 7.26 20.69 -2.12
C LEU A 173 6.46 21.14 -3.34
N ARG A 174 5.34 21.86 -3.20
CA ARG A 174 4.45 22.21 -4.31
C ARG A 174 5.11 23.01 -5.44
N PRO A 175 5.90 24.06 -5.19
CA PRO A 175 6.61 24.78 -6.27
C PRO A 175 7.56 23.87 -7.05
N ILE A 176 8.32 23.05 -6.32
CA ILE A 176 9.25 22.07 -6.91
C ILE A 176 8.49 21.04 -7.76
N ALA A 177 7.37 20.55 -7.26
CA ALA A 177 6.53 19.58 -7.93
C ALA A 177 5.90 20.14 -9.21
N LYS A 178 5.36 21.35 -9.14
CA LYS A 178 4.81 22.04 -10.32
C LYS A 178 5.87 22.24 -11.41
N GLN A 179 7.06 22.69 -11.04
CA GLN A 179 8.20 22.81 -11.95
C GLN A 179 8.62 21.45 -12.53
N HIS A 180 8.72 20.41 -11.70
CA HIS A 180 9.09 19.04 -12.11
C HIS A 180 8.16 18.48 -13.19
N PHE A 181 6.85 18.73 -13.08
CA PHE A 181 5.86 18.26 -14.05
C PHE A 181 5.58 19.27 -15.17
N GLY A 182 6.09 20.50 -15.10
CA GLY A 182 5.82 21.55 -16.07
C GLY A 182 4.38 22.08 -16.00
N ILE A 183 3.83 22.20 -14.79
CA ILE A 183 2.45 22.63 -14.53
C ILE A 183 2.46 24.08 -14.05
N PRO A 184 1.60 24.99 -14.60
CA PRO A 184 1.45 26.36 -14.10
C PRO A 184 1.02 26.39 -12.62
N ASP A 185 1.51 27.39 -11.86
CA ASP A 185 1.32 27.45 -10.40
C ASP A 185 -0.14 27.61 -9.97
N ASP A 186 -0.92 28.38 -10.74
CA ASP A 186 -2.32 28.73 -10.46
C ASP A 186 -3.32 27.65 -10.89
N GLN A 187 -2.89 26.69 -11.70
CA GLN A 187 -3.78 25.68 -12.25
C GLN A 187 -4.08 24.54 -11.28
N PRO A 188 -5.34 24.19 -11.00
CA PRO A 188 -5.69 22.97 -10.25
C PRO A 188 -5.21 21.71 -10.97
N VAL A 189 -4.88 20.68 -10.22
CA VAL A 189 -4.36 19.40 -10.77
C VAL A 189 -5.11 18.21 -10.22
N VAL A 190 -5.60 17.37 -11.13
CA VAL A 190 -6.19 16.07 -10.79
C VAL A 190 -5.19 14.97 -11.13
N GLY A 191 -4.73 14.29 -10.10
CA GLY A 191 -3.87 13.12 -10.24
C GLY A 191 -4.69 11.87 -10.57
N VAL A 192 -4.23 11.04 -11.50
CA VAL A 192 -4.84 9.75 -11.80
C VAL A 192 -3.79 8.65 -11.67
N MET A 193 -4.02 7.65 -10.81
CA MET A 193 -3.03 6.60 -10.59
C MET A 193 -3.65 5.22 -10.29
N GLY A 194 -3.09 4.19 -10.90
CA GLY A 194 -3.50 2.78 -10.73
C GLY A 194 -2.58 1.92 -9.87
N GLY A 195 -1.68 2.55 -9.09
CA GLY A 195 -0.58 1.88 -8.38
C GLY A 195 0.66 1.73 -9.27
N SER A 196 1.70 1.04 -8.77
CA SER A 196 3.03 0.96 -9.40
C SER A 196 3.05 0.35 -10.81
N LEU A 197 2.12 -0.55 -11.12
CA LEU A 197 2.00 -1.17 -12.45
C LEU A 197 1.06 -0.41 -13.38
N GLY A 198 0.34 0.60 -12.86
CA GLY A 198 -0.75 1.24 -13.58
C GLY A 198 -2.02 0.40 -13.61
N ALA A 199 -3.09 0.97 -14.15
CA ALA A 199 -4.36 0.27 -14.36
C ALA A 199 -5.03 0.79 -15.64
N ALA A 200 -5.27 -0.10 -16.59
CA ALA A 200 -5.87 0.25 -17.88
C ALA A 200 -7.22 0.99 -17.71
N LEU A 201 -8.01 0.63 -16.70
CA LEU A 201 -9.26 1.33 -16.39
C LEU A 201 -9.03 2.78 -16.00
N LEU A 202 -8.06 3.05 -15.11
CA LEU A 202 -7.76 4.43 -14.69
C LEU A 202 -7.12 5.25 -15.81
N ASN A 203 -6.37 4.63 -16.72
CA ASN A 203 -5.92 5.29 -17.94
C ASN A 203 -7.10 5.71 -18.85
N ARG A 204 -8.13 4.87 -18.98
CA ARG A 204 -9.37 5.26 -19.66
C ARG A 204 -10.11 6.40 -18.96
N VAL A 205 -10.10 6.41 -17.63
CA VAL A 205 -10.67 7.52 -16.85
C VAL A 205 -9.90 8.82 -17.12
N ALA A 206 -8.56 8.79 -17.14
CA ALA A 206 -7.76 9.97 -17.48
C ALA A 206 -8.12 10.51 -18.89
N GLN A 207 -8.29 9.64 -19.87
CA GLN A 207 -8.72 9.99 -21.21
C GLN A 207 -10.15 10.57 -21.22
N GLN A 208 -11.07 9.97 -20.47
CA GLN A 208 -12.43 10.46 -20.31
C GLN A 208 -12.45 11.88 -19.73
N LEU A 209 -11.68 12.12 -18.67
CA LEU A 209 -11.54 13.45 -18.09
C LEU A 209 -10.98 14.46 -19.10
N ALA A 210 -9.95 14.09 -19.86
CA ALA A 210 -9.38 14.96 -20.89
C ALA A 210 -10.40 15.35 -21.97
N ASN A 211 -11.29 14.44 -22.35
CA ASN A 211 -12.33 14.68 -23.34
C ASN A 211 -13.41 15.70 -22.87
N THR A 212 -13.54 15.95 -21.57
CA THR A 212 -14.45 16.97 -21.04
C THR A 212 -13.91 18.40 -21.16
N LYS A 213 -12.66 18.58 -21.62
CA LYS A 213 -11.95 19.86 -21.70
C LYS A 213 -11.96 20.62 -20.35
N PRO A 214 -11.45 20.01 -19.28
CA PRO A 214 -11.53 20.56 -17.94
C PRO A 214 -10.67 21.81 -17.77
N ALA A 215 -11.03 22.65 -16.79
CA ALA A 215 -10.25 23.80 -16.34
C ALA A 215 -9.12 23.43 -15.36
N TYR A 216 -8.66 22.17 -15.36
CA TYR A 216 -7.56 21.66 -14.53
C TYR A 216 -6.61 20.82 -15.37
N THR A 217 -5.38 20.67 -14.89
CA THR A 217 -4.39 19.73 -15.47
C THR A 217 -4.66 18.32 -14.98
N ILE A 218 -4.58 17.34 -15.87
CA ILE A 218 -4.59 15.91 -15.52
C ILE A 218 -3.14 15.44 -15.44
N LEU A 219 -2.71 14.92 -14.29
CA LEU A 219 -1.41 14.28 -14.09
C LEU A 219 -1.62 12.78 -13.92
N ASN A 220 -1.34 12.00 -14.97
CA ASN A 220 -1.60 10.56 -15.00
C ASN A 220 -0.31 9.74 -14.81
N LEU A 221 -0.25 8.93 -13.75
CA LEU A 221 0.72 7.86 -13.59
C LEU A 221 0.19 6.59 -14.26
N ALA A 222 0.48 6.44 -15.55
CA ALA A 222 -0.14 5.45 -16.42
C ALA A 222 0.34 4.00 -16.18
N GLY A 223 1.49 3.83 -15.53
CA GLY A 223 2.25 2.58 -15.47
C GLY A 223 3.21 2.43 -16.66
N PRO A 224 4.38 1.78 -16.46
CA PRO A 224 5.42 1.68 -17.48
C PRO A 224 4.93 1.05 -18.80
N ALA A 225 4.10 0.02 -18.71
CA ALA A 225 3.57 -0.69 -19.87
C ALA A 225 2.61 0.16 -20.75
N HIS A 226 1.99 1.20 -20.18
CA HIS A 226 0.97 2.01 -20.85
C HIS A 226 1.48 3.43 -21.19
N ALA A 227 2.64 3.82 -20.71
CA ALA A 227 3.14 5.19 -20.77
C ALA A 227 3.19 5.75 -22.21
N HIS A 228 3.73 4.98 -23.15
CA HIS A 228 3.89 5.42 -24.53
C HIS A 228 2.55 5.66 -25.22
N GLU A 229 1.60 4.74 -25.07
CA GLU A 229 0.26 4.88 -25.66
C GLU A 229 -0.48 6.08 -25.06
N GLN A 230 -0.47 6.21 -23.72
CA GLN A 230 -1.15 7.30 -23.03
C GLN A 230 -0.52 8.67 -23.37
N ALA A 231 0.81 8.75 -23.50
CA ALA A 231 1.49 9.98 -23.93
C ALA A 231 1.09 10.40 -25.35
N ARG A 232 0.94 9.45 -26.28
CA ARG A 232 0.44 9.72 -27.64
C ARG A 232 -0.99 10.27 -27.63
N LEU A 233 -1.87 9.69 -26.80
CA LEU A 233 -3.24 10.16 -26.64
C LEU A 233 -3.27 11.57 -26.01
N ALA A 234 -2.43 11.80 -25.01
CA ALA A 234 -2.31 13.11 -24.36
C ALA A 234 -1.83 14.21 -25.31
N ALA A 235 -0.87 13.91 -26.18
CA ALA A 235 -0.37 14.84 -27.20
C ALA A 235 -1.45 15.23 -28.25
N ALA A 236 -2.42 14.37 -28.49
CA ALA A 236 -3.54 14.62 -29.38
C ALA A 236 -4.75 15.30 -28.68
N ALA A 237 -4.73 15.35 -27.35
CA ALA A 237 -5.80 15.96 -26.57
C ALA A 237 -5.74 17.49 -26.61
N SER A 238 -6.89 18.15 -26.56
CA SER A 238 -6.98 19.60 -26.45
C SER A 238 -6.92 20.11 -24.98
N SER A 239 -6.83 19.19 -24.03
CA SER A 239 -6.79 19.45 -22.60
C SER A 239 -5.38 19.30 -22.04
N PRO A 240 -5.01 20.04 -20.98
CA PRO A 240 -3.72 19.83 -20.31
C PRO A 240 -3.68 18.47 -19.63
N TRP A 241 -3.02 17.52 -20.29
CA TRP A 241 -2.87 16.14 -19.82
C TRP A 241 -1.41 15.69 -19.88
N ILE A 242 -0.84 15.50 -18.71
CA ILE A 242 0.56 15.08 -18.51
C ILE A 242 0.60 13.62 -18.14
N VAL A 243 1.39 12.83 -18.84
CA VAL A 243 1.56 11.40 -18.62
C VAL A 243 2.97 11.10 -18.13
N ARG A 244 3.06 10.28 -17.09
CA ARG A 244 4.30 9.64 -16.63
C ARG A 244 4.06 8.14 -16.53
N GLY A 245 5.05 7.33 -16.91
CA GLY A 245 4.97 5.88 -16.76
C GLY A 245 5.07 5.47 -15.29
N PHE A 246 6.00 6.08 -14.59
CA PHE A 246 6.25 5.85 -13.17
C PHE A 246 6.88 7.12 -12.58
N GLU A 247 6.66 7.36 -11.28
CA GLU A 247 7.30 8.42 -10.54
C GLU A 247 7.99 7.85 -9.31
N THR A 248 9.31 7.99 -9.25
CA THR A 248 10.13 7.53 -8.12
C THR A 248 9.97 8.45 -6.91
N ARG A 249 9.82 9.75 -7.17
CA ARG A 249 9.62 10.81 -6.18
C ARG A 249 8.11 11.05 -6.00
N ILE A 250 7.42 10.04 -5.46
CA ILE A 250 5.95 10.06 -5.34
C ILE A 250 5.44 11.24 -4.48
N GLU A 251 6.26 11.77 -3.58
CA GLU A 251 5.98 12.98 -2.82
C GLU A 251 5.75 14.20 -3.73
N LEU A 252 6.43 14.28 -4.87
CA LEU A 252 6.20 15.36 -5.84
C LEU A 252 4.85 15.20 -6.55
N PHE A 253 4.44 13.96 -6.85
CA PHE A 253 3.11 13.72 -7.40
C PHE A 253 2.03 14.23 -6.43
N TYR A 254 2.09 13.84 -5.15
CA TYR A 254 1.12 14.29 -4.15
C TYR A 254 1.21 15.79 -3.84
N ALA A 255 2.39 16.39 -3.95
CA ALA A 255 2.55 17.85 -3.79
C ALA A 255 1.94 18.64 -4.95
N ALA A 256 2.01 18.10 -6.18
CA ALA A 256 1.46 18.76 -7.37
C ALA A 256 -0.06 18.76 -7.43
N ILE A 257 -0.70 17.68 -6.94
CA ILE A 257 -2.15 17.45 -7.15
C ILE A 257 -3.03 18.03 -6.04
N ASP A 258 -4.25 18.36 -6.39
CA ASP A 258 -5.31 18.86 -5.50
C ASP A 258 -6.36 17.78 -5.19
N LEU A 259 -6.47 16.77 -6.05
CA LEU A 259 -7.38 15.63 -5.95
C LEU A 259 -6.73 14.41 -6.58
N VAL A 260 -6.94 13.23 -6.03
CA VAL A 260 -6.51 11.98 -6.65
C VAL A 260 -7.69 11.11 -7.09
N VAL A 261 -7.63 10.57 -8.30
CA VAL A 261 -8.52 9.50 -8.78
C VAL A 261 -7.73 8.20 -8.76
N ALA A 262 -8.13 7.24 -7.92
CA ALA A 262 -7.34 6.05 -7.67
C ALA A 262 -8.17 4.81 -7.31
N ARG A 263 -7.49 3.66 -7.24
CA ARG A 263 -7.99 2.47 -6.56
C ARG A 263 -7.94 2.65 -5.04
N ALA A 264 -8.75 1.88 -4.30
CA ALA A 264 -8.77 1.91 -2.83
C ALA A 264 -7.86 0.81 -2.23
N GLY A 265 -6.61 0.74 -2.69
CA GLY A 265 -5.57 -0.17 -2.18
C GLY A 265 -4.62 0.51 -1.19
N GLY A 266 -3.34 0.14 -1.21
CA GLY A 266 -2.29 0.72 -0.36
C GLY A 266 -2.11 2.23 -0.51
N VAL A 267 -2.49 2.80 -1.66
CA VAL A 267 -2.51 4.24 -1.95
C VAL A 267 -3.36 5.06 -0.96
N VAL A 268 -4.31 4.41 -0.27
CA VAL A 268 -5.12 5.08 0.78
C VAL A 268 -4.23 5.73 1.84
N ALA A 269 -3.21 5.03 2.30
CA ALA A 269 -2.30 5.59 3.30
C ALA A 269 -1.47 6.76 2.76
N GLU A 270 -1.11 6.73 1.49
CA GLU A 270 -0.33 7.79 0.85
C GLU A 270 -1.13 9.10 0.73
N TYR A 271 -2.33 9.03 0.15
CA TYR A 271 -3.14 10.24 -0.01
C TYR A 271 -3.70 10.77 1.32
N THR A 272 -3.94 9.89 2.31
CA THR A 272 -4.33 10.35 3.64
C THR A 272 -3.18 11.03 4.37
N ALA A 273 -1.96 10.50 4.31
CA ALA A 273 -0.78 11.13 4.88
C ALA A 273 -0.47 12.51 4.27
N THR A 274 -0.80 12.68 2.99
CA THR A 274 -0.62 13.96 2.27
C THR A 274 -1.84 14.88 2.32
N ALA A 275 -2.88 14.54 3.07
CA ALA A 275 -4.15 15.26 3.14
C ALA A 275 -4.74 15.54 1.75
N THR A 276 -4.62 14.60 0.81
CA THR A 276 -5.13 14.75 -0.56
C THR A 276 -6.52 14.13 -0.66
N PRO A 277 -7.57 14.88 -1.05
CA PRO A 277 -8.91 14.33 -1.30
C PRO A 277 -8.90 13.28 -2.42
N ALA A 278 -9.86 12.36 -2.41
CA ALA A 278 -9.88 11.28 -3.38
C ALA A 278 -11.26 11.04 -4.04
N VAL A 279 -11.23 10.64 -5.31
CA VAL A 279 -12.32 9.90 -5.96
C VAL A 279 -11.84 8.46 -6.15
N LEU A 280 -12.49 7.51 -5.50
CA LEU A 280 -12.08 6.12 -5.46
C LEU A 280 -12.91 5.26 -6.38
N ILE A 281 -12.22 4.44 -7.18
CA ILE A 281 -12.82 3.45 -8.08
C ILE A 281 -12.35 2.06 -7.62
N PRO A 282 -13.02 1.42 -6.66
CA PRO A 282 -12.62 0.10 -6.17
C PRO A 282 -12.69 -0.96 -7.27
N GLY A 283 -11.74 -1.89 -7.30
CA GLY A 283 -11.75 -2.98 -8.28
C GLY A 283 -12.85 -4.01 -8.03
N GLY A 284 -13.42 -4.58 -9.11
CA GLY A 284 -14.55 -5.50 -9.05
C GLY A 284 -14.21 -6.98 -8.79
N PHE A 285 -12.98 -7.46 -9.09
CA PHE A 285 -12.65 -8.90 -9.01
C PHE A 285 -11.44 -9.22 -8.14
N GLY A 286 -11.49 -10.33 -7.44
CA GLY A 286 -10.37 -10.90 -6.68
C GLY A 286 -10.09 -10.16 -5.37
N SER A 287 -9.20 -9.17 -5.36
CA SER A 287 -8.96 -8.27 -4.22
C SER A 287 -10.00 -7.15 -4.11
N GLY A 288 -11.04 -7.15 -4.94
CA GLY A 288 -12.05 -6.11 -5.01
C GLY A 288 -12.85 -5.93 -3.72
N GLU A 289 -13.16 -6.99 -2.99
CA GLU A 289 -13.87 -6.89 -1.72
C GLU A 289 -13.10 -6.04 -0.69
N HIS A 290 -11.76 -6.21 -0.62
CA HIS A 290 -10.92 -5.41 0.27
C HIS A 290 -10.90 -3.94 -0.17
N GLN A 291 -10.84 -3.67 -1.48
CA GLN A 291 -10.87 -2.29 -1.98
C GLN A 291 -12.21 -1.60 -1.70
N TRP A 292 -13.32 -2.32 -1.82
CA TRP A 292 -14.64 -1.79 -1.46
C TRP A 292 -14.76 -1.51 0.04
N ALA A 293 -14.24 -2.39 0.89
CA ALA A 293 -14.21 -2.16 2.33
C ALA A 293 -13.38 -0.91 2.68
N ASN A 294 -12.20 -0.76 2.07
CA ASN A 294 -11.32 0.40 2.24
C ASN A 294 -12.01 1.69 1.77
N ALA A 295 -12.57 1.68 0.55
CA ALA A 295 -13.25 2.85 -0.02
C ALA A 295 -14.43 3.33 0.85
N ARG A 296 -15.26 2.39 1.33
CA ARG A 296 -16.38 2.70 2.22
C ARG A 296 -15.91 3.25 3.57
N ALA A 297 -14.82 2.72 4.11
CA ALA A 297 -14.27 3.21 5.37
C ALA A 297 -13.80 4.66 5.26
N VAL A 298 -13.14 5.02 4.16
CA VAL A 298 -12.70 6.39 3.90
C VAL A 298 -13.87 7.32 3.56
N ALA A 299 -14.79 6.88 2.70
CA ALA A 299 -15.94 7.70 2.31
C ALA A 299 -16.83 8.12 3.50
N LYS A 300 -16.96 7.25 4.51
CA LYS A 300 -17.70 7.56 5.76
C LYS A 300 -17.14 8.77 6.52
N THR A 301 -15.89 9.12 6.33
CA THR A 301 -15.26 10.28 6.99
C THR A 301 -15.39 11.56 6.18
N GLY A 302 -15.92 11.51 4.96
CA GLY A 302 -15.95 12.62 4.02
C GLY A 302 -14.62 12.83 3.26
N ALA A 303 -13.62 11.98 3.44
CA ALA A 303 -12.32 12.11 2.81
C ALA A 303 -12.28 11.67 1.33
N ALA A 304 -13.29 10.92 0.86
CA ALA A 304 -13.36 10.45 -0.51
C ALA A 304 -14.80 10.30 -1.01
N MET A 305 -14.97 10.47 -2.32
CA MET A 305 -16.14 10.04 -3.08
C MET A 305 -15.85 8.67 -3.70
N VAL A 306 -16.88 7.82 -3.85
CA VAL A 306 -16.72 6.45 -4.37
C VAL A 306 -17.64 6.24 -5.54
N VAL A 307 -17.13 5.61 -6.59
CA VAL A 307 -17.88 5.22 -7.78
C VAL A 307 -17.49 3.82 -8.22
N SER A 308 -18.46 3.05 -8.72
CA SER A 308 -18.22 1.69 -9.22
C SER A 308 -17.59 1.71 -10.62
N GLU A 309 -16.98 0.56 -11.00
CA GLU A 309 -16.47 0.38 -12.37
C GLU A 309 -17.56 0.44 -13.45
N ASP A 310 -18.81 0.20 -13.06
CA ASP A 310 -19.96 0.20 -13.96
C ASP A 310 -20.59 1.60 -14.14
N GLU A 311 -20.12 2.61 -13.38
CA GLU A 311 -20.65 3.97 -13.37
C GLU A 311 -19.56 5.02 -13.70
N LEU A 312 -18.57 4.66 -14.52
CA LEU A 312 -17.43 5.55 -14.83
C LEU A 312 -17.84 6.86 -15.50
N GLU A 313 -18.98 6.91 -16.17
CA GLU A 313 -19.52 8.13 -16.75
C GLU A 313 -19.79 9.24 -15.71
N ARG A 314 -19.94 8.88 -14.43
CA ARG A 314 -20.12 9.82 -13.31
C ARG A 314 -18.82 10.46 -12.83
N VAL A 315 -17.65 9.89 -13.20
CA VAL A 315 -16.35 10.35 -12.68
C VAL A 315 -16.09 11.83 -12.96
N PRO A 316 -16.38 12.39 -14.16
CA PRO A 316 -16.16 13.82 -14.41
C PRO A 316 -16.96 14.72 -13.46
N ALA A 317 -18.22 14.38 -13.19
CA ALA A 317 -19.07 15.14 -12.26
C ALA A 317 -18.54 15.03 -10.83
N LEU A 318 -18.16 13.82 -10.37
CA LEU A 318 -17.59 13.60 -9.04
C LEU A 318 -16.26 14.34 -8.86
N VAL A 319 -15.40 14.39 -9.88
CA VAL A 319 -14.16 15.17 -9.85
C VAL A 319 -14.45 16.66 -9.72
N HIS A 320 -15.44 17.18 -10.44
CA HIS A 320 -15.86 18.58 -10.33
C HIS A 320 -16.36 18.91 -8.92
N ASP A 321 -17.24 18.07 -8.36
CA ASP A 321 -17.81 18.24 -7.01
C ASP A 321 -16.70 18.15 -5.94
N ALA A 322 -15.80 17.16 -6.06
CA ALA A 322 -14.69 16.98 -5.14
C ALA A 322 -13.70 18.16 -5.16
N LEU A 323 -13.41 18.74 -6.33
CA LEU A 323 -12.60 19.95 -6.43
C LEU A 323 -13.28 21.16 -5.78
N GLY A 324 -14.61 21.28 -5.91
CA GLY A 324 -15.40 22.31 -5.23
C GLY A 324 -15.36 22.19 -3.70
N GLN A 325 -15.31 20.97 -3.18
CA GLN A 325 -15.29 20.64 -1.74
C GLN A 325 -13.88 20.30 -1.23
N ARG A 326 -12.80 20.57 -2.01
CA ARG A 326 -11.45 20.06 -1.71
C ARG A 326 -10.92 20.42 -0.33
N ALA A 327 -11.27 21.60 0.19
CA ALA A 327 -10.79 22.03 1.51
C ALA A 327 -11.41 21.19 2.64
N GLU A 328 -12.71 20.94 2.58
CA GLU A 328 -13.44 20.12 3.54
C GLU A 328 -12.98 18.66 3.47
N MET A 329 -12.87 18.12 2.25
CA MET A 329 -12.39 16.77 2.02
C MET A 329 -10.94 16.60 2.47
N ALA A 330 -10.06 17.59 2.26
CA ALA A 330 -8.67 17.55 2.73
C ALA A 330 -8.59 17.54 4.27
N ALA A 331 -9.40 18.35 4.94
CA ALA A 331 -9.50 18.34 6.40
C ALA A 331 -9.97 16.97 6.92
N ALA A 332 -10.99 16.39 6.30
CA ALA A 332 -11.44 15.03 6.62
C ALA A 332 -10.35 13.98 6.37
N THR A 333 -9.62 14.09 5.24
CA THR A 333 -8.51 13.19 4.89
C THR A 333 -7.39 13.24 5.92
N ALA A 334 -7.04 14.43 6.41
CA ALA A 334 -6.01 14.62 7.44
C ALA A 334 -6.34 13.90 8.77
N THR A 335 -7.61 13.71 9.11
CA THR A 335 -7.99 12.96 10.33
C THR A 335 -7.59 11.48 10.29
N LEU A 336 -7.47 10.94 9.08
CA LEU A 336 -7.05 9.55 8.83
C LEU A 336 -5.54 9.39 8.72
N ALA A 337 -4.78 10.48 8.66
CA ALA A 337 -3.33 10.44 8.50
C ALA A 337 -2.64 9.75 9.68
N ARG A 338 -1.76 8.81 9.35
CA ARG A 338 -0.88 8.12 10.31
C ARG A 338 0.53 8.02 9.70
N PRO A 339 1.20 9.16 9.52
CA PRO A 339 2.49 9.20 8.81
C PRO A 339 3.60 8.43 9.55
N ARG A 340 3.50 8.27 10.87
CA ARG A 340 4.48 7.56 11.69
C ARG A 340 4.29 6.03 11.72
N ALA A 341 3.34 5.46 10.99
CA ALA A 341 2.97 4.05 11.08
C ALA A 341 4.17 3.08 11.02
N ALA A 342 5.14 3.33 10.15
CA ALA A 342 6.35 2.52 10.03
C ALA A 342 7.22 2.59 11.30
N LEU A 343 7.41 3.79 11.84
CA LEU A 343 8.17 4.02 13.07
C LEU A 343 7.46 3.43 14.28
N ASP A 344 6.15 3.67 14.42
CA ASP A 344 5.35 3.18 15.56
C ASP A 344 5.37 1.64 15.62
N ILE A 345 5.29 0.97 14.46
CA ILE A 345 5.45 -0.50 14.38
C ILE A 345 6.88 -0.89 14.73
N ALA A 346 7.90 -0.24 14.18
CA ALA A 346 9.30 -0.56 14.46
C ALA A 346 9.65 -0.40 15.94
N GLU A 347 9.22 0.71 16.57
CA GLU A 347 9.39 0.94 18.01
C GLU A 347 8.70 -0.15 18.86
N ALA A 348 7.49 -0.57 18.46
CA ALA A 348 6.79 -1.65 19.16
C ALA A 348 7.53 -2.99 19.07
N LEU A 349 8.10 -3.32 17.89
CA LEU A 349 8.89 -4.54 17.70
C LEU A 349 10.17 -4.53 18.56
N LEU A 350 10.82 -3.37 18.72
CA LEU A 350 12.05 -3.24 19.50
C LEU A 350 11.79 -3.30 21.01
N LYS A 351 10.71 -2.68 21.48
CA LYS A 351 10.38 -2.63 22.91
C LYS A 351 10.16 -4.02 23.53
N GLU A 352 9.58 -4.91 22.78
CA GLU A 352 9.22 -6.25 23.25
C GLU A 352 10.35 -7.28 22.98
N ALA A 353 11.31 -6.94 22.12
CA ALA A 353 12.45 -7.81 21.83
C ALA A 353 13.52 -7.80 22.95
N GLY A 354 13.39 -6.87 23.91
CA GLY A 354 14.35 -6.67 25.00
C GLY A 354 15.70 -6.09 24.55
N PRO A 355 16.52 -5.60 25.48
CA PRO A 355 17.86 -5.14 25.13
C PRO A 355 18.77 -6.27 24.68
#